data_cb89e30ab3808370d501a7a274ccc771
#
_entry.id   cb89e30ab3808370d501a7a274ccc771
#
_cell.length_a   1.000
_cell.length_b   1.000
_cell.length_c   1.000
_cell.angle_alpha   90.00
_cell.angle_beta   90.00
_cell.angle_gamma   90.00
#
_symmetry.space_group_name_H-M   'P 1'
#
loop_
_entity.id
_entity.type
_entity.pdbx_description
1 polymer ?
#
loop_
_entity_poly.entity_id
_entity_poly.type
_entity_poly.pdbx_seq_one_letter_code
_entity_poly.pdbx_strand_id
1 'polypeptide(L)'
;MYNGAIALQGLSIAMVAVHDLLDRIEGTSSDRLLILAVVLQVAVVASLLGFRAILIANHNHEQHMRADSEAARRRTAELFAMTDMLQAAETNEEAGAVLMVTARRLLGGYGAALYVLNNSRDRLDLARQWDLPTGYLAPDSLAPSHCWALKRGKAHVNAPDEGGLCCAHHGGANAVLEIPMMAGGQVQGLLILARSGAPPEGDCTEELANLRHLGTALADSMSLALSNIALRDRLRTQSLRDPLTGLYNRRYMEDTLERLLALSHRSGNPTAVIMIDLDNFKDLNDRYGHAKGDAVLRDVAAQIVGTLRPTDVVCRYGGEEIIAILPDCALADAVTKAEQIRLRVQGVTDIQGCPVSASLGVAAMPETSVRGEELIPDADASLYLAKASGKNCVFAAERVTSGLTVARVGEKG
;
A
#
# COMPACT_ATOMS: atom_id res chain seq x y z
N MET A 1 1.98 29.34 46.33
CA MET A 1 1.50 30.23 47.41
C MET A 1 0.76 29.46 48.53
N TYR A 2 0.06 28.38 48.29
CA TYR A 2 -0.70 27.65 49.32
C TYR A 2 0.18 27.01 50.42
N ASN A 3 1.35 26.47 50.05
CA ASN A 3 2.25 25.80 51.00
C ASN A 3 2.98 26.76 51.97
N GLY A 4 3.14 28.03 51.62
CA GLY A 4 3.71 29.05 52.51
C GLY A 4 2.77 29.45 53.64
N ALA A 5 1.46 29.50 53.42
CA ALA A 5 0.46 29.84 54.44
C ALA A 5 0.33 28.70 55.48
N ILE A 6 0.41 27.44 55.07
CA ILE A 6 0.37 26.27 55.98
C ILE A 6 1.63 26.23 56.88
N ALA A 7 2.80 26.56 56.34
CA ALA A 7 4.04 26.61 57.08
C ALA A 7 4.01 27.73 58.15
N LEU A 8 3.46 28.92 57.83
CA LEU A 8 3.29 30.05 58.75
C LEU A 8 2.28 29.75 59.86
N GLN A 9 1.18 29.05 59.56
CA GLN A 9 0.21 28.58 60.57
C GLN A 9 0.83 27.54 61.51
N GLY A 10 1.61 26.62 60.98
CA GLY A 10 2.33 25.61 61.78
C GLY A 10 3.33 26.26 62.75
N LEU A 11 4.03 27.32 62.30
CA LEU A 11 4.98 28.05 63.15
C LEU A 11 4.27 28.80 64.28
N SER A 12 3.10 29.41 64.03
CA SER A 12 2.28 30.11 65.01
C SER A 12 1.76 29.18 66.11
N ILE A 13 1.26 27.99 65.71
CA ILE A 13 0.78 27.00 66.65
C ILE A 13 1.93 26.45 67.51
N ALA A 14 3.10 26.20 66.89
CA ALA A 14 4.27 25.75 67.63
C ALA A 14 4.76 26.81 68.64
N MET A 15 4.75 28.10 68.27
CA MET A 15 5.10 29.20 69.22
C MET A 15 4.17 29.28 70.41
N VAL A 16 2.85 29.13 70.22
CA VAL A 16 1.88 29.13 71.32
C VAL A 16 2.08 27.91 72.23
N ALA A 17 2.34 26.74 71.67
CA ALA A 17 2.61 25.52 72.44
C ALA A 17 3.92 25.63 73.25
N VAL A 18 4.95 26.29 72.70
CA VAL A 18 6.21 26.53 73.37
C VAL A 18 6.01 27.56 74.50
N HIS A 19 5.20 28.56 74.33
CA HIS A 19 4.87 29.56 75.37
C HIS A 19 4.16 28.88 76.55
N ASP A 20 3.13 28.07 76.31
CA ASP A 20 2.36 27.34 77.32
C ASP A 20 3.24 26.29 78.07
N LEU A 21 4.22 25.67 77.36
CA LEU A 21 5.19 24.78 77.94
C LEU A 21 6.15 25.51 78.90
N LEU A 22 6.64 26.70 78.48
CA LEU A 22 7.56 27.54 79.26
C LEU A 22 6.92 28.07 80.54
N ASP A 23 5.61 28.34 80.54
CA ASP A 23 4.86 28.83 81.71
C ASP A 23 4.62 27.67 82.74
N ARG A 24 4.68 26.43 82.31
CA ARG A 24 4.51 25.27 83.23
C ARG A 24 5.82 24.76 83.88
N ILE A 25 6.96 25.26 83.41
CA ILE A 25 8.27 24.79 83.95
C ILE A 25 8.65 25.67 85.17
N GLU A 26 8.63 25.02 86.36
CA GLU A 26 9.23 25.58 87.57
C GLU A 26 10.74 25.46 87.52
N GLY A 27 11.43 26.59 87.16
CA GLY A 27 12.89 26.66 87.02
C GLY A 27 13.43 28.10 87.10
N THR A 28 14.76 28.20 87.19
CA THR A 28 15.43 29.54 87.18
C THR A 28 15.30 30.20 85.79
N SER A 29 15.42 31.49 85.67
CA SER A 29 15.35 32.22 84.41
C SER A 29 16.38 31.76 83.37
N SER A 30 17.51 31.17 83.81
CA SER A 30 18.56 30.62 83.02
C SER A 30 18.12 29.30 82.34
N ASP A 31 17.39 28.42 83.08
CA ASP A 31 16.93 27.16 82.53
C ASP A 31 15.86 27.35 81.43
N ARG A 32 14.96 28.30 81.61
CA ARG A 32 13.95 28.70 80.62
C ARG A 32 14.58 29.21 79.33
N LEU A 33 15.63 29.98 79.39
CA LEU A 33 16.37 30.48 78.21
C LEU A 33 17.07 29.36 77.47
N LEU A 34 17.65 28.38 78.17
CA LEU A 34 18.31 27.22 77.56
C LEU A 34 17.29 26.32 76.82
N ILE A 35 16.13 26.05 77.40
CA ILE A 35 15.08 25.26 76.79
C ILE A 35 14.52 25.98 75.53
N LEU A 36 14.32 27.28 75.60
CA LEU A 36 13.85 28.11 74.47
C LEU A 36 14.88 28.04 73.32
N ALA A 37 16.16 28.15 73.63
CA ALA A 37 17.24 28.02 72.61
C ALA A 37 17.27 26.66 71.91
N VAL A 38 17.11 25.57 72.69
CA VAL A 38 17.04 24.20 72.13
C VAL A 38 15.82 24.01 71.25
N VAL A 39 14.64 24.47 71.70
CA VAL A 39 13.40 24.37 70.91
C VAL A 39 13.51 25.15 69.61
N LEU A 40 14.08 26.35 69.66
CA LEU A 40 14.32 27.17 68.47
C LEU A 40 15.28 26.49 67.51
N GLN A 41 16.37 25.90 68.00
CA GLN A 41 17.31 25.10 67.17
C GLN A 41 16.62 23.89 66.52
N VAL A 42 15.82 23.14 67.26
CA VAL A 42 15.06 22.02 66.70
C VAL A 42 14.07 22.48 65.62
N ALA A 43 13.34 23.60 65.86
CA ALA A 43 12.44 24.16 64.91
C ALA A 43 13.15 24.61 63.62
N VAL A 44 14.31 25.25 63.74
CA VAL A 44 15.12 25.66 62.58
C VAL A 44 15.61 24.46 61.79
N VAL A 45 16.12 23.42 62.48
CA VAL A 45 16.58 22.18 61.84
C VAL A 45 15.42 21.49 61.14
N ALA A 46 14.25 21.36 61.78
CA ALA A 46 13.06 20.78 61.20
C ALA A 46 12.58 21.53 59.94
N SER A 47 12.61 22.89 60.03
CA SER A 47 12.24 23.75 58.87
C SER A 47 13.24 23.58 57.71
N LEU A 48 14.54 23.49 57.99
CA LEU A 48 15.55 23.27 56.95
C LEU A 48 15.43 21.87 56.33
N LEU A 49 15.13 20.83 57.10
CA LEU A 49 14.88 19.48 56.58
C LEU A 49 13.62 19.44 55.76
N GLY A 50 12.52 20.08 56.19
CA GLY A 50 11.29 20.19 55.42
C GLY A 50 11.49 20.95 54.10
N PHE A 51 12.21 22.08 54.14
CA PHE A 51 12.55 22.83 52.92
C PHE A 51 13.40 22.01 51.96
N ARG A 52 14.42 21.29 52.47
CA ARG A 52 15.22 20.37 51.64
C ARG A 52 14.38 19.25 51.01
N ALA A 53 13.45 18.66 51.76
CA ALA A 53 12.55 17.64 51.23
C ALA A 53 11.66 18.16 50.07
N ILE A 54 11.14 19.38 50.21
CA ILE A 54 10.33 20.05 49.17
C ILE A 54 11.21 20.33 47.94
N LEU A 55 12.44 20.81 48.11
CA LEU A 55 13.36 21.05 46.99
C LEU A 55 13.70 19.76 46.25
N ILE A 56 13.95 18.65 46.96
CA ILE A 56 14.21 17.33 46.34
C ILE A 56 12.95 16.85 45.60
N ALA A 57 11.77 16.94 46.18
CA ALA A 57 10.53 16.54 45.56
C ALA A 57 10.25 17.36 44.28
N ASN A 58 10.44 18.68 44.33
CA ASN A 58 10.28 19.53 43.14
C ASN A 58 11.33 19.19 42.06
N HIS A 59 12.58 18.98 42.45
CA HIS A 59 13.62 18.61 41.49
C HIS A 59 13.32 17.25 40.81
N ASN A 60 12.90 16.25 41.58
CA ASN A 60 12.49 14.93 41.01
C ASN A 60 11.29 15.10 40.09
N HIS A 61 10.30 15.89 40.48
CA HIS A 61 9.12 16.16 39.62
C HIS A 61 9.52 16.83 38.31
N GLU A 62 10.41 17.85 38.35
CA GLU A 62 10.93 18.48 37.14
C GLU A 62 11.70 17.50 36.25
N GLN A 63 12.51 16.62 36.85
CA GLN A 63 13.25 15.58 36.09
C GLN A 63 12.29 14.60 35.41
N HIS A 64 11.25 14.11 36.09
CA HIS A 64 10.24 13.26 35.53
C HIS A 64 9.51 13.97 34.36
N MET A 65 9.08 15.20 34.56
CA MET A 65 8.42 16.00 33.50
C MET A 65 9.30 16.21 32.27
N ARG A 66 10.61 16.44 32.48
CA ARG A 66 11.58 16.57 31.38
C ARG A 66 11.76 15.23 30.65
N ALA A 67 11.91 14.13 31.38
CA ALA A 67 12.05 12.79 30.80
C ALA A 67 10.82 12.39 29.98
N ASP A 68 9.60 12.64 30.50
CA ASP A 68 8.35 12.39 29.80
C ASP A 68 8.22 13.25 28.54
N SER A 69 8.59 14.54 28.62
CA SER A 69 8.58 15.44 27.46
C SER A 69 9.57 15.00 26.39
N GLU A 70 10.78 14.57 26.77
CA GLU A 70 11.78 14.06 25.84
C GLU A 70 11.31 12.75 25.20
N ALA A 71 10.72 11.83 25.96
CA ALA A 71 10.16 10.58 25.44
C ALA A 71 9.03 10.86 24.45
N ALA A 72 8.13 11.81 24.76
CA ALA A 72 7.06 12.21 23.83
C ALA A 72 7.63 12.82 22.54
N ARG A 73 8.65 13.69 22.64
CA ARG A 73 9.32 14.27 21.45
C ARG A 73 9.97 13.19 20.59
N ARG A 74 10.65 12.21 21.19
CA ARG A 74 11.26 11.09 20.46
C ARG A 74 10.21 10.26 19.74
N ARG A 75 9.08 9.91 20.39
CA ARG A 75 7.97 9.19 19.76
C ARG A 75 7.41 9.94 18.56
N THR A 76 7.20 11.26 18.71
CA THR A 76 6.73 12.11 17.62
C THR A 76 7.72 12.16 16.45
N ALA A 77 9.01 12.30 16.72
CA ALA A 77 10.05 12.30 15.69
C ALA A 77 10.11 10.95 14.91
N GLU A 78 9.99 9.81 15.61
CA GLU A 78 9.94 8.49 14.97
C GLU A 78 8.70 8.33 14.07
N LEU A 79 7.52 8.81 14.50
CA LEU A 79 6.30 8.80 13.69
C LEU A 79 6.45 9.67 12.44
N PHE A 80 7.04 10.86 12.55
CA PHE A 80 7.32 11.72 11.39
C PHE A 80 8.29 11.05 10.41
N ALA A 81 9.39 10.47 10.91
CA ALA A 81 10.35 9.77 10.07
C ALA A 81 9.71 8.56 9.35
N MET A 82 8.83 7.83 10.04
CA MET A 82 8.04 6.76 9.42
C MET A 82 7.13 7.29 8.30
N THR A 83 6.42 8.38 8.56
CA THR A 83 5.50 8.97 7.57
C THR A 83 6.25 9.42 6.33
N ASP A 84 7.42 10.01 6.48
CA ASP A 84 8.28 10.42 5.36
C ASP A 84 8.73 9.20 4.52
N MET A 85 9.21 8.13 5.17
CA MET A 85 9.58 6.88 4.50
C MET A 85 8.38 6.21 3.82
N LEU A 86 7.20 6.22 4.45
CA LEU A 86 5.98 5.66 3.87
C LEU A 86 5.50 6.42 2.62
N GLN A 87 5.75 7.74 2.54
CA GLN A 87 5.43 8.52 1.34
C GLN A 87 6.31 8.14 0.14
N ALA A 88 7.53 7.70 0.40
CA ALA A 88 8.46 7.24 -0.64
C ALA A 88 8.22 5.79 -1.06
N ALA A 89 7.47 5.00 -0.28
CA ALA A 89 7.21 3.60 -0.59
C ALA A 89 6.41 3.45 -1.91
N GLU A 90 6.85 2.53 -2.75
CA GLU A 90 6.21 2.22 -4.02
C GLU A 90 5.33 0.97 -3.96
N THR A 91 5.60 0.07 -2.99
CA THR A 91 4.89 -1.20 -2.83
C THR A 91 4.34 -1.39 -1.42
N ASN A 92 3.30 -2.21 -1.29
CA ASN A 92 2.75 -2.60 0.01
C ASN A 92 3.78 -3.33 0.88
N GLU A 93 4.72 -4.05 0.26
CA GLU A 93 5.78 -4.78 0.95
C GLU A 93 6.80 -3.82 1.59
N GLU A 94 7.23 -2.79 0.87
CA GLU A 94 8.10 -1.74 1.40
C GLU A 94 7.43 -0.98 2.53
N ALA A 95 6.17 -0.56 2.34
CA ALA A 95 5.41 0.12 3.38
C ALA A 95 5.26 -0.74 4.64
N GLY A 96 4.99 -2.05 4.49
CA GLY A 96 4.94 -3.01 5.59
C GLY A 96 6.29 -3.18 6.31
N ALA A 97 7.41 -3.11 5.58
CA ALA A 97 8.75 -3.17 6.19
C ALA A 97 9.05 -1.92 7.04
N VAL A 98 8.71 -0.73 6.54
CA VAL A 98 8.84 0.53 7.28
C VAL A 98 8.01 0.51 8.56
N LEU A 99 6.74 0.10 8.46
CA LEU A 99 5.86 -0.04 9.61
C LEU A 99 6.44 -0.98 10.66
N MET A 100 6.91 -2.17 10.25
CA MET A 100 7.50 -3.17 11.17
C MET A 100 8.69 -2.61 11.96
N VAL A 101 9.62 -1.95 11.28
CA VAL A 101 10.82 -1.39 11.92
C VAL A 101 10.45 -0.32 12.94
N THR A 102 9.53 0.57 12.58
CA THR A 102 9.08 1.64 13.47
C THR A 102 8.25 1.12 14.63
N ALA A 103 7.33 0.18 14.37
CA ALA A 103 6.51 -0.42 15.42
C ALA A 103 7.37 -1.15 16.47
N ARG A 104 8.39 -1.90 16.06
CA ARG A 104 9.33 -2.54 16.99
C ARG A 104 10.06 -1.56 17.91
N ARG A 105 10.37 -0.35 17.42
CA ARG A 105 11.02 0.69 18.24
C ARG A 105 10.04 1.37 19.19
N LEU A 106 8.84 1.66 18.73
CA LEU A 106 7.83 2.41 19.49
C LEU A 106 7.01 1.53 20.43
N LEU A 107 6.78 0.26 20.05
CA LEU A 107 5.95 -0.70 20.76
C LEU A 107 6.82 -1.87 21.28
N GLY A 108 7.94 -1.57 21.93
CA GLY A 108 8.80 -2.59 22.50
C GLY A 108 8.03 -3.58 23.39
N GLY A 109 8.17 -4.90 23.15
CA GLY A 109 7.43 -5.94 23.86
C GLY A 109 6.09 -6.34 23.24
N TYR A 110 5.74 -5.78 22.06
CA TYR A 110 4.55 -6.14 21.30
C TYR A 110 4.89 -6.66 19.91
N GLY A 111 4.25 -7.76 19.54
CA GLY A 111 4.23 -8.25 18.16
C GLY A 111 3.03 -7.75 17.40
N ALA A 112 3.06 -7.91 16.09
CA ALA A 112 1.94 -7.49 15.27
C ALA A 112 1.74 -8.38 14.04
N ALA A 113 0.49 -8.33 13.51
CA ALA A 113 0.12 -8.83 12.20
C ALA A 113 -0.49 -7.67 11.37
N LEU A 114 0.02 -7.49 10.17
CA LEU A 114 -0.45 -6.50 9.20
C LEU A 114 -1.23 -7.21 8.11
N TYR A 115 -2.49 -6.88 7.97
CA TYR A 115 -3.35 -7.33 6.89
C TYR A 115 -3.65 -6.19 5.93
N VAL A 116 -3.61 -6.46 4.64
CA VAL A 116 -3.91 -5.51 3.57
C VAL A 116 -5.06 -6.01 2.73
N LEU A 117 -5.94 -5.11 2.33
CA LEU A 117 -7.08 -5.44 1.48
C LEU A 117 -6.59 -5.92 0.10
N ASN A 118 -7.10 -7.06 -0.36
CA ASN A 118 -6.74 -7.62 -1.66
C ASN A 118 -7.29 -6.79 -2.82
N ASN A 119 -6.85 -7.09 -4.05
CA ASN A 119 -7.26 -6.36 -5.25
C ASN A 119 -8.77 -6.45 -5.52
N SER A 120 -9.42 -7.59 -5.18
CA SER A 120 -10.87 -7.78 -5.33
C SER A 120 -11.68 -7.06 -4.25
N ARG A 121 -11.02 -6.56 -3.19
CA ARG A 121 -11.61 -5.84 -2.06
C ARG A 121 -12.65 -6.65 -1.26
N ASP A 122 -12.57 -7.97 -1.28
CA ASP A 122 -13.46 -8.90 -0.60
C ASP A 122 -12.86 -9.53 0.66
N ARG A 123 -11.52 -9.55 0.78
CA ARG A 123 -10.80 -10.10 1.94
C ARG A 123 -9.51 -9.33 2.22
N LEU A 124 -9.00 -9.48 3.43
CA LEU A 124 -7.69 -8.99 3.80
C LEU A 124 -6.72 -10.16 3.85
N ASP A 125 -5.59 -10.03 3.17
CA ASP A 125 -4.53 -11.02 3.15
C ASP A 125 -3.42 -10.60 4.13
N LEU A 126 -2.79 -11.58 4.81
CA LEU A 126 -1.67 -11.33 5.72
C LEU A 126 -0.46 -10.86 4.93
N ALA A 127 -0.15 -9.57 5.02
CA ALA A 127 0.99 -8.99 4.34
C ALA A 127 2.31 -9.21 5.11
N ARG A 128 2.26 -9.12 6.45
CA ARG A 128 3.44 -9.26 7.31
C ARG A 128 3.06 -9.57 8.76
N GLN A 129 3.92 -10.33 9.44
CA GLN A 129 3.81 -10.55 10.89
C GLN A 129 5.20 -10.52 11.54
N TRP A 130 5.26 -10.11 12.80
CA TRP A 130 6.51 -10.09 13.59
C TRP A 130 6.22 -10.19 15.07
N ASP A 131 7.13 -10.86 15.81
CA ASP A 131 7.18 -10.93 17.27
C ASP A 131 5.84 -11.30 17.95
N LEU A 132 4.96 -12.04 17.26
CA LEU A 132 3.69 -12.50 17.81
C LEU A 132 3.92 -13.51 18.96
N PRO A 133 3.05 -13.52 19.99
CA PRO A 133 3.19 -14.46 21.11
C PRO A 133 2.95 -15.90 20.67
N THR A 134 3.62 -16.83 21.36
CA THR A 134 3.37 -18.27 21.21
C THR A 134 1.91 -18.57 21.58
N GLY A 135 1.15 -19.15 20.65
CA GLY A 135 -0.27 -19.47 20.84
C GLY A 135 -1.25 -18.52 20.17
N TYR A 136 -0.79 -17.40 19.59
CA TYR A 136 -1.58 -16.60 18.66
C TYR A 136 -1.23 -16.99 17.22
N LEU A 137 -2.22 -17.52 16.50
CA LEU A 137 -2.08 -17.86 15.08
C LEU A 137 -2.78 -16.80 14.24
N ALA A 138 -1.99 -16.01 13.51
CA ALA A 138 -2.53 -15.08 12.54
C ALA A 138 -3.00 -15.88 11.31
N PRO A 139 -4.29 -15.86 10.93
CA PRO A 139 -4.75 -16.56 9.73
C PRO A 139 -4.18 -15.89 8.47
N ASP A 140 -3.94 -16.68 7.40
CA ASP A 140 -3.40 -16.16 6.13
C ASP A 140 -4.32 -15.10 5.49
N SER A 141 -5.63 -15.21 5.74
CA SER A 141 -6.60 -14.21 5.28
C SER A 141 -7.79 -14.11 6.21
N LEU A 142 -8.48 -12.96 6.19
CA LEU A 142 -9.69 -12.73 6.97
C LEU A 142 -10.72 -11.91 6.17
N ALA A 143 -12.00 -12.19 6.41
CA ALA A 143 -13.09 -11.44 5.81
C ALA A 143 -13.40 -10.18 6.67
N PRO A 144 -13.55 -9.00 6.06
CA PRO A 144 -13.88 -7.77 6.78
C PRO A 144 -15.14 -7.89 7.64
N SER A 145 -16.10 -8.70 7.18
CA SER A 145 -17.35 -8.96 7.90
C SER A 145 -17.17 -9.73 9.22
N HIS A 146 -16.05 -10.34 9.47
CA HIS A 146 -15.76 -11.11 10.69
C HIS A 146 -15.03 -10.28 11.75
N CYS A 147 -14.63 -9.03 11.46
CA CYS A 147 -13.88 -8.16 12.36
C CYS A 147 -14.74 -7.01 12.88
N TRP A 148 -14.85 -6.90 14.21
CA TRP A 148 -15.58 -5.80 14.85
C TRP A 148 -14.87 -4.45 14.71
N ALA A 149 -13.54 -4.43 14.69
CA ALA A 149 -12.78 -3.22 14.46
C ALA A 149 -13.09 -2.62 13.07
N LEU A 150 -13.13 -3.46 12.03
CA LEU A 150 -13.45 -3.06 10.66
C LEU A 150 -14.90 -2.62 10.48
N LYS A 151 -15.86 -3.36 11.07
CA LYS A 151 -17.29 -3.00 11.03
C LYS A 151 -17.58 -1.64 11.66
N ARG A 152 -16.87 -1.30 12.74
CA ARG A 152 -17.06 -0.07 13.50
C ARG A 152 -16.17 1.07 13.02
N GLY A 153 -15.14 0.79 12.23
CA GLY A 153 -14.09 1.75 11.86
C GLY A 153 -13.32 2.28 13.08
N LYS A 154 -13.21 1.51 14.17
CA LYS A 154 -12.59 1.90 15.44
C LYS A 154 -11.80 0.76 16.03
N ALA A 155 -10.73 1.08 16.73
CA ALA A 155 -9.94 0.09 17.45
C ALA A 155 -10.80 -0.74 18.41
N HIS A 156 -10.55 -2.05 18.44
CA HIS A 156 -11.25 -3.04 19.22
C HIS A 156 -10.27 -3.95 19.95
N VAL A 157 -10.53 -4.24 21.22
CA VAL A 157 -9.77 -5.21 22.00
C VAL A 157 -10.52 -6.53 21.99
N ASN A 158 -9.89 -7.58 21.51
CA ASN A 158 -10.37 -8.95 21.68
C ASN A 158 -9.72 -9.54 22.93
N ALA A 159 -10.52 -9.87 23.94
CA ALA A 159 -10.07 -10.49 25.19
C ALA A 159 -11.04 -11.66 25.50
N PRO A 160 -10.73 -12.89 25.05
CA PRO A 160 -11.62 -14.04 25.19
C PRO A 160 -11.96 -14.39 26.64
N ASP A 161 -11.00 -14.23 27.54
CA ASP A 161 -11.14 -14.62 28.96
C ASP A 161 -11.98 -13.64 29.77
N GLU A 162 -12.29 -12.45 29.26
CA GLU A 162 -13.04 -11.40 29.97
C GLU A 162 -14.51 -11.30 29.57
N GLY A 163 -15.03 -12.25 28.77
CA GLY A 163 -16.43 -12.27 28.34
C GLY A 163 -16.81 -11.15 27.37
N GLY A 164 -15.84 -10.48 26.75
CA GLY A 164 -16.03 -9.43 25.74
C GLY A 164 -16.46 -9.98 24.38
N LEU A 165 -16.91 -9.05 23.50
CA LEU A 165 -17.20 -9.38 22.09
C LEU A 165 -15.88 -9.65 21.35
N CYS A 166 -15.65 -10.91 20.99
CA CYS A 166 -14.50 -11.28 20.16
C CYS A 166 -14.86 -11.33 18.67
N CYS A 167 -13.86 -11.03 17.83
CA CYS A 167 -13.99 -11.18 16.39
C CYS A 167 -13.98 -12.65 15.98
N ALA A 168 -14.77 -13.03 14.98
CA ALA A 168 -14.89 -14.43 14.54
C ALA A 168 -13.58 -15.02 13.97
N HIS A 169 -12.66 -14.16 13.52
CA HIS A 169 -11.34 -14.56 13.03
C HIS A 169 -10.28 -14.66 14.13
N HIS A 170 -10.60 -14.26 15.36
CA HIS A 170 -9.67 -14.32 16.48
C HIS A 170 -9.39 -15.77 16.87
N GLY A 171 -8.14 -16.18 16.81
CA GLY A 171 -7.67 -17.53 17.15
C GLY A 171 -6.70 -17.48 18.34
N GLY A 172 -7.09 -18.06 19.46
CA GLY A 172 -6.23 -18.19 20.64
C GLY A 172 -6.78 -17.52 21.91
N ALA A 173 -6.07 -17.71 23.02
CA ALA A 173 -6.41 -17.14 24.32
C ALA A 173 -5.82 -15.74 24.56
N ASN A 174 -4.90 -15.29 23.69
CA ASN A 174 -4.20 -14.02 23.88
C ASN A 174 -5.13 -12.83 23.62
N ALA A 175 -5.13 -11.86 24.52
CA ALA A 175 -5.75 -10.57 24.25
C ALA A 175 -4.99 -9.82 23.16
N VAL A 176 -5.70 -9.22 22.21
CA VAL A 176 -5.11 -8.45 21.10
C VAL A 176 -5.87 -7.14 20.86
N LEU A 177 -5.17 -6.13 20.41
CA LEU A 177 -5.74 -4.87 19.96
C LEU A 177 -5.79 -4.85 18.43
N GLU A 178 -6.98 -4.78 17.87
CA GLU A 178 -7.25 -4.67 16.45
C GLU A 178 -7.54 -3.23 16.06
N ILE A 179 -6.78 -2.70 15.12
CA ILE A 179 -6.84 -1.31 14.68
C ILE A 179 -7.14 -1.28 13.18
N PRO A 180 -8.31 -0.79 12.76
CA PRO A 180 -8.65 -0.70 11.35
C PRO A 180 -7.83 0.40 10.66
N MET A 181 -7.30 0.11 9.50
CA MET A 181 -6.63 1.08 8.64
C MET A 181 -7.65 1.62 7.63
N MET A 182 -8.04 2.88 7.83
CA MET A 182 -9.11 3.53 7.06
C MET A 182 -8.57 4.75 6.31
N ALA A 183 -8.85 4.87 5.01
CA ALA A 183 -8.56 6.07 4.23
C ALA A 183 -9.78 6.45 3.40
N GLY A 184 -10.21 7.72 3.46
CA GLY A 184 -11.38 8.21 2.73
C GLY A 184 -12.67 7.44 3.03
N GLY A 185 -12.84 6.94 4.26
CA GLY A 185 -14.00 6.11 4.64
C GLY A 185 -13.96 4.66 4.13
N GLN A 186 -12.87 4.26 3.48
CA GLN A 186 -12.68 2.91 2.93
C GLN A 186 -11.66 2.13 3.75
N VAL A 187 -11.92 0.83 3.94
CA VAL A 187 -10.94 -0.10 4.54
C VAL A 187 -9.75 -0.26 3.61
N GLN A 188 -8.54 -0.08 4.15
CA GLN A 188 -7.28 -0.38 3.47
C GLN A 188 -6.63 -1.64 4.06
N GLY A 189 -6.88 -1.93 5.34
CA GLY A 189 -6.29 -3.06 6.03
C GLY A 189 -6.65 -3.12 7.51
N LEU A 190 -5.92 -3.97 8.23
CA LEU A 190 -6.06 -4.16 9.68
C LEU A 190 -4.67 -4.35 10.29
N LEU A 191 -4.38 -3.62 11.37
CA LEU A 191 -3.21 -3.84 12.20
C LEU A 191 -3.64 -4.51 13.49
N ILE A 192 -3.08 -5.69 13.79
CA ILE A 192 -3.31 -6.43 15.03
C ILE A 192 -2.06 -6.31 15.88
N LEU A 193 -2.20 -5.88 17.13
CA LEU A 193 -1.12 -5.79 18.10
C LEU A 193 -1.37 -6.80 19.23
N ALA A 194 -0.35 -7.58 19.54
CA ALA A 194 -0.37 -8.57 20.61
C ALA A 194 0.90 -8.46 21.46
N ARG A 195 0.81 -8.72 22.77
CA ARG A 195 2.00 -8.74 23.64
C ARG A 195 2.90 -9.92 23.31
N SER A 196 4.19 -9.69 23.13
CA SER A 196 5.15 -10.73 22.72
C SER A 196 5.64 -11.63 23.85
N GLY A 197 5.39 -11.28 25.12
CA GLY A 197 5.86 -12.03 26.31
C GLY A 197 4.74 -12.63 27.12
N ALA A 198 5.12 -13.28 28.25
CA ALA A 198 4.17 -13.77 29.22
C ALA A 198 3.26 -12.63 29.73
N PRO A 199 1.97 -12.89 30.01
CA PRO A 199 1.07 -11.88 30.54
C PRO A 199 1.64 -11.35 31.86
N PRO A 200 1.57 -10.02 32.11
CA PRO A 200 1.92 -9.48 33.43
C PRO A 200 0.91 -9.98 34.47
N GLU A 201 1.30 -9.91 35.72
CA GLU A 201 0.34 -9.98 36.82
C GLU A 201 -0.52 -8.69 36.79
N GLY A 202 -1.59 -8.69 35.98
CA GLY A 202 -2.45 -7.52 35.81
C GLY A 202 -3.39 -7.64 34.61
N ASP A 203 -4.25 -6.63 34.45
CA ASP A 203 -5.25 -6.55 33.38
C ASP A 203 -4.58 -6.23 32.02
N CYS A 204 -4.45 -7.27 31.18
CA CYS A 204 -3.91 -7.12 29.81
C CYS A 204 -4.75 -6.18 28.94
N THR A 205 -6.03 -6.05 29.24
CA THR A 205 -6.98 -5.23 28.46
C THR A 205 -6.72 -3.76 28.66
N GLU A 206 -6.42 -3.33 29.89
CA GLU A 206 -6.07 -1.93 30.18
C GLU A 206 -4.75 -1.54 29.53
N GLU A 207 -3.75 -2.42 29.56
CA GLU A 207 -2.45 -2.18 28.92
C GLU A 207 -2.61 -2.00 27.40
N LEU A 208 -3.37 -2.88 26.73
CA LEU A 208 -3.67 -2.78 25.29
C LEU A 208 -4.50 -1.53 24.96
N ALA A 209 -5.42 -1.12 25.84
CA ALA A 209 -6.17 0.12 25.68
C ALA A 209 -5.28 1.36 25.69
N ASN A 210 -4.21 1.36 26.52
CA ASN A 210 -3.24 2.45 26.61
C ASN A 210 -2.39 2.56 25.33
N LEU A 211 -2.17 1.46 24.58
CA LEU A 211 -1.50 1.48 23.30
C LEU A 211 -2.35 2.01 22.14
N ARG A 212 -3.66 2.16 22.35
CA ARG A 212 -4.60 2.56 21.29
C ARG A 212 -4.17 3.80 20.53
N HIS A 213 -3.72 4.84 21.23
CA HIS A 213 -3.33 6.10 20.59
C HIS A 213 -2.13 5.93 19.66
N LEU A 214 -1.09 5.24 20.12
CA LEU A 214 0.12 5.03 19.34
C LEU A 214 -0.14 4.04 18.18
N GLY A 215 -0.84 2.95 18.45
CA GLY A 215 -1.25 1.99 17.43
C GLY A 215 -2.13 2.63 16.34
N THR A 216 -3.06 3.51 16.73
CA THR A 216 -3.90 4.24 15.76
C THR A 216 -3.04 5.17 14.91
N ALA A 217 -2.08 5.91 15.49
CA ALA A 217 -1.19 6.77 14.72
C ALA A 217 -0.35 5.99 13.68
N LEU A 218 0.13 4.79 14.05
CA LEU A 218 0.82 3.88 13.12
C LEU A 218 -0.11 3.40 12.00
N ALA A 219 -1.32 2.97 12.36
CA ALA A 219 -2.33 2.48 11.43
C ALA A 219 -2.81 3.56 10.45
N ASP A 220 -3.03 4.80 10.93
CA ASP A 220 -3.44 5.93 10.10
C ASP A 220 -2.36 6.31 9.08
N SER A 221 -1.09 6.38 9.51
CA SER A 221 0.03 6.65 8.60
C SER A 221 0.17 5.56 7.53
N MET A 222 0.06 4.28 7.93
CA MET A 222 0.09 3.15 7.00
C MET A 222 -1.10 3.15 6.04
N SER A 223 -2.29 3.46 6.54
CA SER A 223 -3.52 3.56 5.75
C SER A 223 -3.40 4.57 4.62
N LEU A 224 -2.83 5.75 4.92
CA LEU A 224 -2.57 6.80 3.92
C LEU A 224 -1.57 6.31 2.87
N ALA A 225 -0.50 5.64 3.28
CA ALA A 225 0.50 5.08 2.36
C ALA A 225 -0.13 4.05 1.41
N LEU A 226 -0.88 3.08 1.94
CA LEU A 226 -1.59 2.07 1.13
C LEU A 226 -2.56 2.70 0.14
N SER A 227 -3.31 3.72 0.58
CA SER A 227 -4.22 4.47 -0.29
C SER A 227 -3.48 5.18 -1.43
N ASN A 228 -2.33 5.80 -1.15
CA ASN A 228 -1.49 6.47 -2.15
C ASN A 228 -0.89 5.48 -3.15
N ILE A 229 -0.39 4.33 -2.69
CA ILE A 229 0.12 3.25 -3.55
C ILE A 229 -1.01 2.79 -4.49
N ALA A 230 -2.18 2.45 -3.95
CA ALA A 230 -3.33 2.02 -4.74
C ALA A 230 -3.80 3.09 -5.75
N LEU A 231 -3.74 4.36 -5.38
CA LEU A 231 -4.06 5.47 -6.29
C LEU A 231 -3.04 5.59 -7.42
N ARG A 232 -1.74 5.52 -7.12
CA ARG A 232 -0.66 5.53 -8.13
C ARG A 232 -0.82 4.36 -9.10
N ASP A 233 -1.13 3.16 -8.61
CA ASP A 233 -1.35 1.98 -9.45
C ASP A 233 -2.56 2.13 -10.36
N ARG A 234 -3.66 2.71 -9.85
CA ARG A 234 -4.85 3.04 -10.67
C ARG A 234 -4.52 4.05 -11.75
N LEU A 235 -3.80 5.12 -11.42
CA LEU A 235 -3.39 6.14 -12.38
C LEU A 235 -2.43 5.55 -13.43
N ARG A 236 -1.48 4.71 -13.03
CA ARG A 236 -0.61 3.96 -13.95
C ARG A 236 -1.44 3.09 -14.89
N THR A 237 -2.35 2.29 -14.36
CA THR A 237 -3.20 1.39 -15.16
C THR A 237 -4.10 2.17 -16.13
N GLN A 238 -4.69 3.28 -15.70
CA GLN A 238 -5.46 4.17 -16.57
C GLN A 238 -4.58 4.83 -17.64
N SER A 239 -3.31 5.13 -17.31
CA SER A 239 -2.35 5.68 -18.26
C SER A 239 -1.77 4.65 -19.24
N LEU A 240 -1.95 3.34 -19.01
CA LEU A 240 -1.40 2.25 -19.84
C LEU A 240 -2.41 1.62 -20.78
N ARG A 241 -3.71 1.87 -20.58
CA ARG A 241 -4.78 1.29 -21.38
C ARG A 241 -5.56 2.36 -22.15
N ASP A 242 -6.03 1.98 -23.32
CA ASP A 242 -6.98 2.76 -24.12
C ASP A 242 -8.39 2.71 -23.48
N PRO A 243 -9.02 3.84 -23.18
CA PRO A 243 -10.30 3.87 -22.45
C PRO A 243 -11.47 3.33 -23.28
N LEU A 244 -11.38 3.33 -24.63
CA LEU A 244 -12.43 2.83 -25.50
C LEU A 244 -12.42 1.30 -25.63
N THR A 245 -11.25 0.75 -25.93
CA THR A 245 -11.09 -0.68 -26.29
C THR A 245 -10.65 -1.55 -25.11
N GLY A 246 -10.09 -0.96 -24.05
CA GLY A 246 -9.46 -1.67 -22.94
C GLY A 246 -8.11 -2.32 -23.28
N LEU A 247 -7.65 -2.21 -24.53
CA LEU A 247 -6.32 -2.66 -24.96
C LEU A 247 -5.23 -1.82 -24.27
N TYR A 248 -4.01 -2.31 -24.27
CA TYR A 248 -2.89 -1.45 -23.90
C TYR A 248 -2.75 -0.30 -24.91
N ASN A 249 -2.22 0.83 -24.47
CA ASN A 249 -1.95 1.97 -25.35
C ASN A 249 -0.55 1.89 -25.97
N ARG A 250 -0.27 2.82 -26.88
CA ARG A 250 1.01 2.91 -27.60
C ARG A 250 2.23 3.01 -26.67
N ARG A 251 2.12 3.77 -25.58
CA ARG A 251 3.23 3.94 -24.64
C ARG A 251 3.61 2.62 -23.95
N TYR A 252 2.61 1.86 -23.49
CA TYR A 252 2.85 0.53 -22.90
C TYR A 252 3.48 -0.43 -23.93
N MET A 253 3.07 -0.31 -25.20
CA MET A 253 3.60 -1.14 -26.29
C MET A 253 5.09 -0.88 -26.49
N GLU A 254 5.51 0.40 -26.57
CA GLU A 254 6.90 0.78 -26.78
C GLU A 254 7.80 0.24 -25.65
N ASP A 255 7.43 0.48 -24.39
CA ASP A 255 8.15 -0.02 -23.20
C ASP A 255 8.22 -1.56 -23.14
N THR A 256 7.14 -2.23 -23.54
CA THR A 256 7.04 -3.70 -23.49
C THR A 256 7.81 -4.35 -24.62
N LEU A 257 7.75 -3.81 -25.82
CA LEU A 257 8.47 -4.34 -26.98
C LEU A 257 9.98 -4.32 -26.75
N GLU A 258 10.53 -3.21 -26.26
CA GLU A 258 11.96 -3.10 -25.92
C GLU A 258 12.40 -4.22 -24.97
N ARG A 259 11.63 -4.45 -23.91
CA ARG A 259 11.92 -5.51 -22.94
C ARG A 259 11.82 -6.91 -23.53
N LEU A 260 10.80 -7.19 -24.35
CA LEU A 260 10.60 -8.50 -25.00
C LEU A 260 11.70 -8.77 -26.02
N LEU A 261 12.14 -7.78 -26.78
CA LEU A 261 13.25 -7.90 -27.72
C LEU A 261 14.57 -8.19 -27.00
N ALA A 262 14.82 -7.54 -25.86
CA ALA A 262 15.99 -7.83 -25.04
C ALA A 262 15.97 -9.28 -24.47
N LEU A 263 14.79 -9.81 -24.14
CA LEU A 263 14.63 -11.20 -23.73
C LEU A 263 14.84 -12.17 -24.91
N SER A 264 14.24 -11.89 -26.07
CA SER A 264 14.38 -12.65 -27.31
C SER A 264 15.86 -12.77 -27.73
N HIS A 265 16.59 -11.65 -27.68
CA HIS A 265 18.03 -11.64 -28.00
C HIS A 265 18.85 -12.54 -27.06
N ARG A 266 18.48 -12.63 -25.77
CA ARG A 266 19.20 -13.46 -24.79
C ARG A 266 18.82 -14.95 -24.89
N SER A 267 17.56 -15.25 -25.11
CA SER A 267 17.06 -16.64 -25.21
C SER A 267 17.26 -17.27 -26.57
N GLY A 268 17.42 -16.46 -27.62
CA GLY A 268 17.42 -16.91 -29.01
C GLY A 268 16.02 -17.26 -29.55
N ASN A 269 14.96 -17.02 -28.76
CA ASN A 269 13.59 -17.32 -29.17
C ASN A 269 13.06 -16.19 -30.08
N PRO A 270 12.26 -16.51 -31.12
CA PRO A 270 11.72 -15.50 -32.03
C PRO A 270 10.64 -14.64 -31.35
N THR A 271 10.54 -13.40 -31.77
CA THR A 271 9.43 -12.50 -31.39
C THR A 271 8.79 -11.95 -32.66
N ALA A 272 7.47 -12.08 -32.78
CA ALA A 272 6.74 -11.57 -33.93
C ALA A 272 5.85 -10.36 -33.56
N VAL A 273 5.57 -9.54 -34.55
CA VAL A 273 4.64 -8.41 -34.49
C VAL A 273 3.63 -8.54 -35.61
N ILE A 274 2.36 -8.30 -35.26
CA ILE A 274 1.25 -8.18 -36.21
C ILE A 274 0.72 -6.77 -36.11
N MET A 275 0.84 -6.00 -37.21
CA MET A 275 0.17 -4.70 -37.36
C MET A 275 -1.19 -4.92 -38.01
N ILE A 276 -2.23 -4.37 -37.44
CA ILE A 276 -3.65 -4.59 -37.82
C ILE A 276 -4.32 -3.22 -38.02
N ASP A 277 -5.01 -3.06 -39.12
CA ASP A 277 -5.75 -1.83 -39.40
C ASP A 277 -7.13 -2.16 -39.99
N LEU A 278 -8.18 -1.47 -39.49
CA LEU A 278 -9.53 -1.68 -39.93
C LEU A 278 -9.77 -1.04 -41.31
N ASP A 279 -10.20 -1.85 -42.26
CA ASP A 279 -10.43 -1.39 -43.64
C ASP A 279 -11.62 -0.43 -43.72
N ASN A 280 -11.43 0.72 -44.36
CA ASN A 280 -12.48 1.72 -44.59
C ASN A 280 -13.21 2.21 -43.31
N PHE A 281 -12.49 2.24 -42.18
CA PHE A 281 -13.10 2.61 -40.89
C PHE A 281 -13.65 4.04 -40.88
N LYS A 282 -12.98 4.95 -41.61
CA LYS A 282 -13.49 6.33 -41.80
C LYS A 282 -14.84 6.32 -42.49
N ASP A 283 -14.98 5.58 -43.60
CA ASP A 283 -16.24 5.47 -44.35
C ASP A 283 -17.37 4.86 -43.51
N LEU A 284 -17.01 3.91 -42.64
CA LEU A 284 -17.94 3.33 -41.66
C LEU A 284 -18.41 4.39 -40.67
N ASN A 285 -17.51 5.19 -40.12
CA ASN A 285 -17.87 6.30 -39.22
C ASN A 285 -18.76 7.36 -39.94
N ASP A 286 -18.39 7.72 -41.14
CA ASP A 286 -19.14 8.73 -41.92
C ASP A 286 -20.58 8.23 -42.27
N ARG A 287 -20.73 6.92 -42.49
CA ARG A 287 -22.02 6.30 -42.83
C ARG A 287 -22.90 5.98 -41.63
N TYR A 288 -22.30 5.47 -40.53
CA TYR A 288 -23.07 4.90 -39.41
C TYR A 288 -22.88 5.70 -38.09
N GLY A 289 -22.06 6.72 -38.11
CA GLY A 289 -21.77 7.59 -36.96
C GLY A 289 -20.67 7.02 -36.04
N HIS A 290 -19.96 7.91 -35.33
CA HIS A 290 -18.84 7.56 -34.42
C HIS A 290 -19.22 6.58 -33.30
N ALA A 291 -20.44 6.66 -32.76
CA ALA A 291 -20.90 5.71 -31.76
C ALA A 291 -20.92 4.26 -32.26
N LYS A 292 -21.20 4.05 -33.53
CA LYS A 292 -21.14 2.76 -34.21
C LYS A 292 -19.70 2.31 -34.43
N GLY A 293 -18.84 3.22 -34.88
CA GLY A 293 -17.41 2.94 -35.01
C GLY A 293 -16.77 2.54 -33.67
N ASP A 294 -17.13 3.22 -32.60
CA ASP A 294 -16.67 2.87 -31.24
C ASP A 294 -17.13 1.48 -30.80
N ALA A 295 -18.35 1.08 -31.15
CA ALA A 295 -18.86 -0.28 -30.88
C ALA A 295 -18.06 -1.32 -31.68
N VAL A 296 -17.81 -1.07 -32.96
CA VAL A 296 -17.00 -1.94 -33.83
C VAL A 296 -15.59 -2.08 -33.27
N LEU A 297 -14.93 -1.00 -32.87
CA LEU A 297 -13.59 -1.05 -32.27
C LEU A 297 -13.53 -1.91 -31.00
N ARG A 298 -14.56 -1.82 -30.13
CA ARG A 298 -14.63 -2.65 -28.90
C ARG A 298 -14.77 -4.14 -29.25
N ASP A 299 -15.63 -4.46 -30.18
CA ASP A 299 -15.85 -5.87 -30.57
C ASP A 299 -14.63 -6.45 -31.30
N VAL A 300 -14.01 -5.67 -32.19
CA VAL A 300 -12.75 -6.07 -32.84
C VAL A 300 -11.66 -6.32 -31.81
N ALA A 301 -11.47 -5.41 -30.86
CA ALA A 301 -10.51 -5.59 -29.78
C ALA A 301 -10.76 -6.87 -28.98
N ALA A 302 -12.01 -7.16 -28.64
CA ALA A 302 -12.39 -8.38 -27.94
C ALA A 302 -12.10 -9.65 -28.76
N GLN A 303 -12.37 -9.65 -30.09
CA GLN A 303 -12.06 -10.77 -30.96
C GLN A 303 -10.54 -11.00 -31.09
N ILE A 304 -9.74 -9.96 -31.19
CA ILE A 304 -8.29 -10.06 -31.27
C ILE A 304 -7.73 -10.66 -29.96
N VAL A 305 -8.11 -10.11 -28.81
CA VAL A 305 -7.67 -10.63 -27.49
C VAL A 305 -8.09 -12.07 -27.29
N GLY A 306 -9.32 -12.44 -27.67
CA GLY A 306 -9.84 -13.81 -27.57
C GLY A 306 -9.15 -14.82 -28.50
N THR A 307 -8.35 -14.37 -29.49
CA THR A 307 -7.61 -15.22 -30.42
C THR A 307 -6.17 -15.48 -29.94
N LEU A 308 -5.65 -14.63 -29.07
CA LEU A 308 -4.25 -14.60 -28.63
C LEU A 308 -4.08 -15.23 -27.23
N ARG A 309 -2.82 -15.54 -26.87
CA ARG A 309 -2.48 -16.11 -25.57
C ARG A 309 -2.41 -15.02 -24.50
N PRO A 310 -2.54 -15.32 -23.21
CA PRO A 310 -2.35 -14.35 -22.13
C PRO A 310 -0.95 -13.70 -22.09
N THR A 311 0.05 -14.36 -22.69
CA THR A 311 1.42 -13.85 -22.83
C THR A 311 1.59 -12.87 -23.97
N ASP A 312 0.67 -12.87 -24.94
CA ASP A 312 0.70 -11.97 -26.08
C ASP A 312 0.18 -10.60 -25.67
N VAL A 313 0.76 -9.54 -26.23
CA VAL A 313 0.46 -8.16 -25.85
C VAL A 313 -0.27 -7.48 -26.98
N VAL A 314 -1.50 -7.00 -26.71
CA VAL A 314 -2.34 -6.31 -27.71
C VAL A 314 -2.52 -4.85 -27.31
N CYS A 315 -2.19 -3.96 -28.23
CA CYS A 315 -2.20 -2.51 -28.02
C CYS A 315 -2.99 -1.79 -29.10
N ARG A 316 -3.71 -0.73 -28.72
CA ARG A 316 -4.21 0.25 -29.69
C ARG A 316 -3.08 1.21 -30.01
N TYR A 317 -2.63 1.16 -31.25
CA TYR A 317 -1.48 1.94 -31.73
C TYR A 317 -1.87 3.31 -32.23
N GLY A 318 -3.01 3.39 -32.92
CA GLY A 318 -3.62 4.60 -33.48
C GLY A 318 -5.14 4.62 -33.35
N GLY A 319 -5.81 5.44 -34.14
CA GLY A 319 -7.29 5.55 -34.15
C GLY A 319 -7.99 4.22 -34.42
N GLU A 320 -7.62 3.56 -35.51
CA GLU A 320 -8.14 2.27 -36.00
C GLU A 320 -7.05 1.19 -36.12
N GLU A 321 -5.83 1.53 -35.68
CA GLU A 321 -4.65 0.68 -35.74
C GLU A 321 -4.43 -0.05 -34.43
N ILE A 322 -4.23 -1.36 -34.52
CA ILE A 322 -3.96 -2.27 -33.40
C ILE A 322 -2.66 -3.02 -33.70
N ILE A 323 -1.81 -3.19 -32.71
CA ILE A 323 -0.59 -3.98 -32.79
C ILE A 323 -0.65 -5.14 -31.80
N ALA A 324 -0.26 -6.33 -32.25
CA ALA A 324 -0.07 -7.48 -31.39
C ALA A 324 1.41 -7.91 -31.38
N ILE A 325 1.97 -8.09 -30.18
CA ILE A 325 3.35 -8.57 -29.97
C ILE A 325 3.25 -9.99 -29.44
N LEU A 326 3.89 -10.92 -30.12
CA LEU A 326 3.86 -12.34 -29.82
C LEU A 326 5.27 -12.82 -29.43
N PRO A 327 5.59 -12.90 -28.13
CA PRO A 327 6.85 -13.49 -27.69
C PRO A 327 6.87 -14.99 -27.98
N ASP A 328 8.07 -15.54 -28.16
CA ASP A 328 8.29 -16.97 -28.46
C ASP A 328 7.43 -17.47 -29.63
N CYS A 329 7.34 -16.67 -30.71
CA CYS A 329 6.50 -16.93 -31.88
C CYS A 329 7.27 -16.71 -33.17
N ALA A 330 7.41 -17.80 -33.95
CA ALA A 330 8.02 -17.78 -35.28
C ALA A 330 7.11 -17.13 -36.33
N LEU A 331 7.68 -16.67 -37.45
CA LEU A 331 6.94 -15.98 -38.51
C LEU A 331 5.75 -16.82 -39.02
N ALA A 332 5.93 -18.09 -39.25
CA ALA A 332 4.88 -18.97 -39.78
C ALA A 332 3.68 -19.10 -38.82
N ASP A 333 3.95 -19.18 -37.51
CA ASP A 333 2.91 -19.22 -36.47
C ASP A 333 2.22 -17.85 -36.33
N ALA A 334 2.97 -16.77 -36.41
CA ALA A 334 2.43 -15.41 -36.39
C ALA A 334 1.52 -15.15 -37.59
N VAL A 335 1.89 -15.60 -38.79
CA VAL A 335 1.05 -15.54 -40.00
C VAL A 335 -0.26 -16.34 -39.82
N THR A 336 -0.17 -17.53 -39.26
CA THR A 336 -1.35 -18.34 -38.95
C THR A 336 -2.27 -17.63 -37.96
N LYS A 337 -1.70 -16.98 -36.94
CA LYS A 337 -2.44 -16.17 -35.98
C LYS A 337 -3.07 -14.93 -36.62
N ALA A 338 -2.33 -14.25 -37.48
CA ALA A 338 -2.84 -13.10 -38.22
C ALA A 338 -4.07 -13.44 -39.06
N GLU A 339 -4.03 -14.59 -39.75
CA GLU A 339 -5.18 -15.05 -40.54
C GLU A 339 -6.39 -15.42 -39.66
N GLN A 340 -6.15 -16.07 -38.51
CA GLN A 340 -7.22 -16.31 -37.54
C GLN A 340 -7.84 -14.99 -37.04
N ILE A 341 -7.02 -13.98 -36.73
CA ILE A 341 -7.47 -12.65 -36.34
C ILE A 341 -8.32 -12.03 -37.46
N ARG A 342 -7.82 -12.05 -38.70
CA ARG A 342 -8.53 -11.51 -39.88
C ARG A 342 -9.94 -12.09 -40.00
N LEU A 343 -10.06 -13.39 -39.92
CA LEU A 343 -11.34 -14.10 -40.01
C LEU A 343 -12.29 -13.76 -38.84
N ARG A 344 -11.75 -13.63 -37.61
CA ARG A 344 -12.53 -13.23 -36.45
C ARG A 344 -13.01 -11.79 -36.56
N VAL A 345 -12.17 -10.88 -37.04
CA VAL A 345 -12.55 -9.48 -37.29
C VAL A 345 -13.63 -9.40 -38.37
N GLN A 346 -13.51 -10.18 -39.45
CA GLN A 346 -14.54 -10.24 -40.48
C GLN A 346 -15.89 -10.75 -39.91
N GLY A 347 -15.88 -11.65 -38.95
CA GLY A 347 -17.07 -12.14 -38.24
C GLY A 347 -17.81 -11.05 -37.44
N VAL A 348 -17.15 -9.94 -37.11
CA VAL A 348 -17.79 -8.79 -36.45
C VAL A 348 -18.87 -8.15 -37.35
N THR A 349 -18.77 -8.34 -38.67
CA THR A 349 -19.81 -7.91 -39.64
C THR A 349 -21.18 -8.42 -39.24
N ASP A 350 -21.32 -9.69 -38.87
CA ASP A 350 -22.61 -10.29 -38.49
C ASP A 350 -23.12 -9.74 -37.14
N ILE A 351 -22.21 -9.45 -36.23
CA ILE A 351 -22.52 -8.90 -34.90
C ILE A 351 -23.03 -7.46 -35.02
N GLN A 352 -22.33 -6.67 -35.83
CA GLN A 352 -22.59 -5.25 -35.93
C GLN A 352 -23.56 -4.88 -37.05
N GLY A 353 -23.86 -5.78 -37.97
CA GLY A 353 -24.75 -5.53 -39.10
C GLY A 353 -24.22 -4.49 -40.10
N CYS A 354 -22.89 -4.31 -40.15
CA CYS A 354 -22.19 -3.45 -41.10
C CYS A 354 -20.87 -4.11 -41.52
N PRO A 355 -20.40 -3.85 -42.77
CA PRO A 355 -19.16 -4.47 -43.27
C PRO A 355 -17.95 -4.09 -42.37
N VAL A 356 -17.24 -5.10 -41.83
CA VAL A 356 -16.03 -4.94 -41.05
C VAL A 356 -14.99 -5.91 -41.59
N SER A 357 -13.82 -5.41 -41.94
CA SER A 357 -12.64 -6.21 -42.27
C SER A 357 -11.39 -5.52 -41.81
N ALA A 358 -10.27 -6.23 -41.77
CA ALA A 358 -8.98 -5.69 -41.44
C ALA A 358 -7.91 -6.21 -42.40
N SER A 359 -6.92 -5.37 -42.66
CA SER A 359 -5.68 -5.72 -43.30
C SER A 359 -4.59 -5.92 -42.25
N LEU A 360 -3.71 -6.89 -42.44
CA LEU A 360 -2.67 -7.25 -41.46
C LEU A 360 -1.31 -7.37 -42.11
N GLY A 361 -0.31 -6.81 -41.43
CA GLY A 361 1.11 -6.96 -41.75
C GLY A 361 1.85 -7.71 -40.66
N VAL A 362 2.70 -8.64 -40.99
CA VAL A 362 3.42 -9.50 -40.05
C VAL A 362 4.91 -9.41 -40.26
N ALA A 363 5.65 -9.24 -39.18
CA ALA A 363 7.12 -9.36 -39.18
C ALA A 363 7.59 -10.16 -37.94
N ALA A 364 8.76 -10.79 -38.05
CA ALA A 364 9.32 -11.58 -36.95
C ALA A 364 10.86 -11.41 -36.90
N MET A 365 11.40 -11.32 -35.72
CA MET A 365 12.82 -11.34 -35.45
C MET A 365 13.21 -12.73 -34.93
N PRO A 366 14.28 -13.38 -35.46
CA PRO A 366 15.26 -12.84 -36.43
C PRO A 366 14.91 -13.10 -37.90
N GLU A 367 13.72 -13.60 -38.24
CA GLU A 367 13.42 -14.14 -39.57
C GLU A 367 13.29 -13.08 -40.66
N THR A 368 12.60 -11.97 -40.37
CA THR A 368 12.42 -10.86 -41.32
C THR A 368 13.22 -9.62 -40.92
N SER A 369 13.36 -9.36 -39.62
CA SER A 369 14.07 -8.20 -39.09
C SER A 369 15.29 -8.64 -38.29
N VAL A 370 16.44 -7.99 -38.53
CA VAL A 370 17.70 -8.30 -37.82
C VAL A 370 17.78 -7.53 -36.52
N ARG A 371 17.26 -6.32 -36.49
CA ARG A 371 17.25 -5.42 -35.33
C ARG A 371 15.84 -5.19 -34.87
N GLY A 372 15.67 -5.10 -33.57
CA GLY A 372 14.36 -4.88 -32.96
C GLY A 372 13.66 -3.60 -33.44
N GLU A 373 14.44 -2.58 -33.76
CA GLU A 373 13.95 -1.29 -34.29
C GLU A 373 13.30 -1.42 -35.69
N GLU A 374 13.61 -2.48 -36.43
CA GLU A 374 13.11 -2.73 -37.79
C GLU A 374 11.75 -3.48 -37.75
N LEU A 375 11.42 -4.13 -36.62
CA LEU A 375 10.30 -5.05 -36.52
C LEU A 375 8.93 -4.39 -36.76
N ILE A 376 8.66 -3.22 -36.17
CA ILE A 376 7.45 -2.45 -36.43
C ILE A 376 7.41 -1.87 -37.83
N PRO A 377 8.47 -1.18 -38.34
CA PRO A 377 8.54 -0.74 -39.72
C PRO A 377 8.30 -1.83 -40.75
N ASP A 378 8.84 -3.03 -40.56
CA ASP A 378 8.69 -4.15 -41.49
C ASP A 378 7.21 -4.69 -41.48
N ALA A 379 6.60 -4.76 -40.30
CA ALA A 379 5.19 -5.10 -40.19
C ALA A 379 4.27 -4.03 -40.83
N ASP A 380 4.58 -2.75 -40.67
CA ASP A 380 3.83 -1.62 -41.27
C ASP A 380 3.95 -1.62 -42.79
N ALA A 381 5.16 -1.83 -43.34
CA ALA A 381 5.36 -2.00 -44.78
C ALA A 381 4.53 -3.17 -45.35
N SER A 382 4.43 -4.28 -44.61
CA SER A 382 3.63 -5.41 -45.00
C SER A 382 2.12 -5.10 -44.94
N LEU A 383 1.67 -4.38 -43.92
CA LEU A 383 0.29 -3.87 -43.82
C LEU A 383 -0.07 -2.95 -44.98
N TYR A 384 0.83 -2.03 -45.36
CA TYR A 384 0.60 -1.17 -46.51
C TYR A 384 0.36 -1.96 -47.79
N LEU A 385 1.14 -3.05 -48.02
CA LEU A 385 0.93 -3.92 -49.18
C LEU A 385 -0.37 -4.71 -49.10
N ALA A 386 -0.77 -5.14 -47.90
CA ALA A 386 -2.10 -5.76 -47.71
C ALA A 386 -3.23 -4.80 -48.12
N LYS A 387 -3.17 -3.54 -47.72
CA LYS A 387 -4.12 -2.52 -48.13
C LYS A 387 -4.11 -2.27 -49.63
N ALA A 388 -2.92 -2.19 -50.26
CA ALA A 388 -2.76 -1.99 -51.70
C ALA A 388 -3.27 -3.20 -52.53
N SER A 389 -3.19 -4.39 -52.00
CA SER A 389 -3.59 -5.65 -52.67
C SER A 389 -5.08 -5.98 -52.59
N GLY A 390 -5.91 -5.04 -52.18
CA GLY A 390 -7.37 -5.19 -52.14
C GLY A 390 -7.97 -5.34 -50.75
N LYS A 391 -7.17 -5.10 -49.70
CA LYS A 391 -7.62 -5.15 -48.29
C LYS A 391 -8.05 -6.55 -47.83
N ASN A 392 -8.50 -6.67 -46.57
CA ASN A 392 -8.96 -7.95 -45.98
C ASN A 392 -8.02 -9.13 -46.24
N CYS A 393 -6.72 -8.93 -46.07
CA CYS A 393 -5.70 -9.94 -46.28
C CYS A 393 -4.52 -9.79 -45.35
N VAL A 394 -3.67 -10.81 -45.28
CA VAL A 394 -2.46 -10.83 -44.47
C VAL A 394 -1.24 -10.86 -45.40
N PHE A 395 -0.27 -10.00 -45.10
CA PHE A 395 1.05 -9.99 -45.74
C PHE A 395 2.13 -10.18 -44.69
N ALA A 396 3.13 -10.98 -45.02
CA ALA A 396 4.31 -11.17 -44.18
C ALA A 396 5.55 -10.50 -44.81
N ALA A 397 6.38 -9.89 -43.97
CA ALA A 397 7.68 -9.41 -44.42
C ALA A 397 8.58 -10.59 -44.81
N GLU A 398 9.30 -10.44 -45.94
CA GLU A 398 10.32 -11.39 -46.39
C GLU A 398 11.70 -10.75 -46.36
N ARG A 399 12.68 -11.49 -45.87
CA ARG A 399 14.07 -11.03 -45.90
C ARG A 399 14.72 -11.34 -47.24
N VAL A 400 15.11 -10.35 -48.00
CA VAL A 400 15.93 -10.49 -49.19
C VAL A 400 17.35 -10.04 -48.91
N THR A 401 18.32 -10.70 -49.47
CA THR A 401 19.77 -10.40 -49.32
C THR A 401 20.19 -8.99 -49.72
N SER A 402 19.28 -8.20 -50.28
CA SER A 402 19.53 -6.81 -50.71
C SER A 402 18.35 -5.83 -50.50
N GLY A 403 17.31 -6.20 -49.74
CA GLY A 403 16.12 -5.37 -49.48
C GLY A 403 14.94 -6.21 -48.95
N LEU A 404 13.97 -5.54 -48.40
CA LEU A 404 12.74 -6.19 -47.91
C LEU A 404 11.86 -6.60 -49.11
N THR A 405 11.47 -7.86 -49.18
CA THR A 405 10.40 -8.36 -50.09
C THR A 405 9.23 -8.83 -49.23
N VAL A 406 8.03 -8.61 -49.68
CA VAL A 406 6.82 -8.93 -48.96
C VAL A 406 5.96 -9.91 -49.75
N ALA A 407 5.53 -11.00 -49.14
CA ALA A 407 4.68 -12.04 -49.78
C ALA A 407 3.23 -12.00 -49.27
N ARG A 408 2.27 -12.17 -50.19
CA ARG A 408 0.87 -12.34 -49.86
C ARG A 408 0.60 -13.76 -49.30
N VAL A 409 -0.04 -13.81 -48.14
CA VAL A 409 -0.46 -15.07 -47.51
C VAL A 409 -1.87 -15.39 -48.01
N GLY A 410 -2.04 -16.54 -48.69
CA GLY A 410 -3.38 -16.98 -49.06
C GLY A 410 -3.57 -17.53 -50.48
N GLU A 411 -2.52 -17.65 -51.30
CA GLU A 411 -2.62 -18.39 -52.58
C GLU A 411 -2.01 -19.79 -52.45
N LYS A 412 -2.75 -20.71 -51.80
CA LYS A 412 -2.68 -22.13 -52.16
C LYS A 412 -4.10 -22.71 -52.03
N GLY A 413 -4.62 -23.07 -53.17
CA GLY A 413 -5.82 -23.69 -53.63
C GLY A 413 -6.60 -24.65 -52.76
#